data_8eecea6881bbe1e8a8308420ba174efd
#
_entry.id   8eecea6881bbe1e8a8308420ba174efd
#
_cell.length_a   1.000
_cell.length_b   1.000
_cell.length_c   1.000
_cell.angle_alpha   90.00
_cell.angle_beta   90.00
_cell.angle_gamma   90.00
#
_symmetry.space_group_name_H-M   'P 1'
#
loop_
_entity.id
_entity.type
_entity.pdbx_description
1 polymer ?
#
loop_
_entity_poly.entity_id
_entity_poly.type
_entity_poly.pdbx_seq_one_letter_code
_entity_poly.pdbx_strand_id
1 'polypeptide(L)'
;MTYIILLKEHPLQFANMHLAHSSIEAYFFAGMSAEFLIVDGHSVIFAWPELRALHDRKTATARDRLIRILTEYQDQSGTNVVVVFDGRGPVITQEIEPGGIQVFYSNTAHTADDIIERLVAKYGKLYPITVATCDLLEQQTAVAFGGNCISADGLRDLITGVRTSFARELKRRNQLK
;
A
#
# COMPACT_ATOMS: atom_id res chain seq x y z
N MET A 1 -2.92 -28.56 6.39
CA MET A 1 -4.38 -28.66 6.26
C MET A 1 -5.08 -28.04 7.48
N THR A 2 -4.55 -26.98 8.10
CA THR A 2 -5.04 -26.43 9.40
C THR A 2 -5.34 -24.91 9.35
N TYR A 3 -5.21 -24.25 8.18
CA TYR A 3 -5.39 -22.79 8.07
C TYR A 3 -6.79 -22.33 7.59
N ILE A 4 -7.70 -23.25 7.28
CA ILE A 4 -9.04 -22.91 6.76
C ILE A 4 -10.07 -22.65 7.88
N ILE A 5 -9.77 -22.96 9.14
CA ILE A 5 -10.77 -22.92 10.23
C ILE A 5 -10.88 -21.56 10.92
N LEU A 6 -9.91 -20.64 10.75
CA LEU A 6 -9.90 -19.33 11.45
C LEU A 6 -10.76 -18.24 10.79
N LEU A 7 -11.39 -18.51 9.65
CA LEU A 7 -12.21 -17.56 8.91
C LEU A 7 -13.68 -17.49 9.34
N LYS A 8 -14.12 -18.24 10.35
CA LYS A 8 -15.55 -18.38 10.68
C LYS A 8 -16.06 -17.63 11.91
N GLU A 9 -15.25 -16.96 12.73
CA GLU A 9 -15.71 -16.58 14.08
C GLU A 9 -15.94 -15.10 14.38
N HIS A 10 -15.76 -14.13 13.46
CA HIS A 10 -16.09 -12.72 13.77
C HIS A 10 -16.73 -11.96 12.59
N PRO A 11 -18.06 -12.04 12.40
CA PRO A 11 -18.76 -11.34 11.31
C PRO A 11 -18.79 -9.82 11.43
N LEU A 12 -18.56 -9.24 12.61
CA LEU A 12 -18.69 -7.79 12.83
C LEU A 12 -17.41 -6.97 12.53
N GLN A 13 -16.24 -7.60 12.39
CA GLN A 13 -15.00 -6.90 12.01
C GLN A 13 -14.83 -6.77 10.50
N PHE A 14 -15.64 -7.46 9.70
CA PHE A 14 -15.58 -7.45 8.25
C PHE A 14 -16.31 -6.26 7.58
N ALA A 15 -17.12 -5.51 8.31
CA ALA A 15 -17.87 -4.38 7.74
C ALA A 15 -16.95 -3.30 7.14
N ASN A 16 -15.81 -3.03 7.76
CA ASN A 16 -14.85 -2.05 7.24
C ASN A 16 -13.99 -2.57 6.07
N MET A 17 -13.84 -3.90 5.94
CA MET A 17 -13.17 -4.51 4.78
C MET A 17 -14.08 -4.59 3.54
N HIS A 18 -15.40 -4.48 3.70
CA HIS A 18 -16.33 -4.35 2.57
C HIS A 18 -16.09 -3.07 1.76
N LEU A 19 -15.64 -1.98 2.41
CA LEU A 19 -15.27 -0.74 1.71
C LEU A 19 -14.04 -0.92 0.81
N ALA A 20 -13.00 -1.65 1.29
CA ALA A 20 -11.85 -1.99 0.45
C ALA A 20 -12.25 -2.88 -0.74
N HIS A 21 -13.17 -3.81 -0.54
CA HIS A 21 -13.70 -4.67 -1.59
C HIS A 21 -14.44 -3.87 -2.67
N SER A 22 -15.32 -2.95 -2.28
CA SER A 22 -16.05 -2.10 -3.22
C SER A 22 -15.15 -1.17 -4.03
N SER A 23 -14.06 -0.68 -3.42
CA SER A 23 -13.09 0.19 -4.09
C SER A 23 -12.27 -0.59 -5.13
N ILE A 24 -11.78 -1.78 -4.79
CA ILE A 24 -11.04 -2.64 -5.71
C ILE A 24 -11.93 -3.13 -6.85
N GLU A 25 -13.17 -3.52 -6.57
CA GLU A 25 -14.15 -3.91 -7.61
C GLU A 25 -14.51 -2.75 -8.53
N ALA A 26 -14.65 -1.52 -8.01
CA ALA A 26 -14.93 -0.34 -8.83
C ALA A 26 -13.83 -0.08 -9.88
N TYR A 27 -12.55 -0.33 -9.55
CA TYR A 27 -11.45 -0.21 -10.51
C TYR A 27 -11.48 -1.30 -11.59
N PHE A 28 -11.89 -2.51 -11.26
CA PHE A 28 -12.00 -3.61 -12.22
C PHE A 28 -13.08 -3.35 -13.30
N PHE A 29 -14.20 -2.76 -12.91
CA PHE A 29 -15.25 -2.37 -13.86
C PHE A 29 -14.84 -1.24 -14.82
N ALA A 30 -13.82 -0.45 -14.47
CA ALA A 30 -13.32 0.62 -15.32
C ALA A 30 -12.38 0.14 -16.46
N GLY A 31 -12.10 -1.18 -16.58
CA GLY A 31 -11.27 -1.75 -17.65
C GLY A 31 -9.78 -1.38 -17.57
N MET A 32 -9.34 -0.84 -16.44
CA MET A 32 -7.92 -0.54 -16.17
C MET A 32 -7.25 -1.79 -15.64
N SER A 33 -6.04 -2.08 -16.08
CA SER A 33 -5.16 -3.08 -15.47
C SER A 33 -4.96 -2.68 -14.01
N ALA A 34 -5.65 -3.35 -13.08
CA ALA A 34 -5.57 -3.01 -11.67
C ALA A 34 -4.32 -3.64 -11.06
N GLU A 35 -3.19 -2.97 -11.20
CA GLU A 35 -1.97 -3.28 -10.48
C GLU A 35 -1.97 -2.56 -9.14
N PHE A 36 -1.55 -3.24 -8.07
CA PHE A 36 -1.53 -2.71 -6.73
C PHE A 36 -0.13 -2.70 -6.14
N LEU A 37 0.20 -1.59 -5.50
CA LEU A 37 1.36 -1.44 -4.62
C LEU A 37 0.84 -1.31 -3.18
N ILE A 38 1.12 -2.30 -2.35
CA ILE A 38 0.83 -2.25 -0.91
C ILE A 38 2.12 -1.88 -0.19
N VAL A 39 2.07 -0.89 0.67
CA VAL A 39 3.25 -0.35 1.36
C VAL A 39 3.08 -0.49 2.88
N ASP A 40 4.01 -1.19 3.53
CA ASP A 40 4.19 -1.08 4.97
C ASP A 40 4.78 0.30 5.28
N GLY A 41 3.93 1.18 5.78
CA GLY A 41 4.29 2.58 5.98
C GLY A 41 5.38 2.79 7.02
N HIS A 42 5.38 2.01 8.10
CA HIS A 42 6.42 2.13 9.14
C HIS A 42 7.75 1.54 8.68
N SER A 43 7.75 0.39 8.02
CA SER A 43 8.95 -0.20 7.44
C SER A 43 9.67 0.79 6.51
N VAL A 44 8.93 1.47 5.63
CA VAL A 44 9.48 2.46 4.72
C VAL A 44 9.93 3.74 5.45
N ILE A 45 9.14 4.25 6.42
CA ILE A 45 9.52 5.44 7.20
C ILE A 45 10.85 5.20 7.93
N PHE A 46 11.04 4.03 8.54
CA PHE A 46 12.25 3.73 9.27
C PHE A 46 13.47 3.44 8.35
N ALA A 47 13.22 2.91 7.14
CA ALA A 47 14.29 2.67 6.17
C ALA A 47 14.76 3.95 5.47
N TRP A 48 13.93 4.96 5.31
CA TRP A 48 14.30 6.20 4.64
C TRP A 48 14.79 7.27 5.65
N PRO A 49 16.07 7.66 5.64
CA PRO A 49 16.63 8.56 6.66
C PRO A 49 15.88 9.88 6.82
N GLU A 50 15.40 10.46 5.72
CA GLU A 50 14.65 11.73 5.72
C GLU A 50 13.27 11.58 6.38
N LEU A 51 12.59 10.44 6.19
CA LEU A 51 11.31 10.15 6.84
C LEU A 51 11.50 9.78 8.31
N ARG A 52 12.56 9.02 8.61
CA ARG A 52 12.92 8.69 9.99
C ARG A 52 13.20 9.94 10.81
N ALA A 53 13.97 10.89 10.28
CA ALA A 53 14.23 12.17 10.94
C ALA A 53 12.96 13.01 11.17
N LEU A 54 11.96 12.91 10.28
CA LEU A 54 10.64 13.51 10.49
C LEU A 54 9.84 12.77 11.58
N HIS A 55 9.89 11.44 11.56
CA HIS A 55 9.20 10.60 12.53
C HIS A 55 9.68 10.84 13.96
N ASP A 56 11.00 10.99 14.16
CA ASP A 56 11.61 11.29 15.47
C ASP A 56 11.13 12.62 16.06
N ARG A 57 10.72 13.56 15.20
CA ARG A 57 10.15 14.85 15.62
C ARG A 57 8.64 14.78 15.82
N LYS A 58 7.92 14.18 14.86
CA LYS A 58 6.47 14.06 14.87
C LYS A 58 6.03 12.97 13.89
N THR A 59 5.52 11.86 14.39
CA THR A 59 5.08 10.69 13.60
C THR A 59 4.10 11.07 12.48
N ALA A 60 3.11 11.91 12.78
CA ALA A 60 2.12 12.34 11.78
C ALA A 60 2.78 13.00 10.56
N THR A 61 3.79 13.86 10.78
CA THR A 61 4.50 14.54 9.67
C THR A 61 5.22 13.57 8.74
N ALA A 62 5.80 12.49 9.29
CA ALA A 62 6.43 11.46 8.48
C ALA A 62 5.40 10.67 7.65
N ARG A 63 4.25 10.33 8.26
CA ARG A 63 3.14 9.68 7.57
C ARG A 63 2.61 10.54 6.42
N ASP A 64 2.28 11.80 6.70
CA ASP A 64 1.79 12.75 5.68
C ASP A 64 2.79 12.91 4.53
N ARG A 65 4.09 12.93 4.84
CA ARG A 65 5.14 13.01 3.81
C ARG A 65 5.20 11.76 2.95
N LEU A 66 5.12 10.57 3.54
CA LEU A 66 5.10 9.31 2.78
C LEU A 66 3.83 9.22 1.92
N ILE A 67 2.66 9.50 2.48
CA ILE A 67 1.38 9.52 1.76
C ILE A 67 1.48 10.43 0.52
N ARG A 68 2.01 11.63 0.65
CA ARG A 68 2.20 12.57 -0.47
C ARG A 68 3.11 12.00 -1.56
N ILE A 69 4.24 11.37 -1.18
CA ILE A 69 5.16 10.74 -2.14
C ILE A 69 4.47 9.62 -2.90
N LEU A 70 3.67 8.82 -2.21
CA LEU A 70 2.94 7.70 -2.80
C LEU A 70 1.77 8.16 -3.67
N THR A 71 1.08 9.23 -3.30
CA THR A 71 0.04 9.85 -4.14
C THR A 71 0.63 10.36 -5.46
N GLU A 72 1.76 11.08 -5.40
CA GLU A 72 2.47 11.51 -6.61
C GLU A 72 2.88 10.33 -7.50
N TYR A 73 3.31 9.22 -6.89
CA TYR A 73 3.64 7.99 -7.62
C TYR A 73 2.41 7.40 -8.30
N GLN A 74 1.30 7.25 -7.59
CA GLN A 74 0.03 6.76 -8.15
C GLN A 74 -0.41 7.61 -9.35
N ASP A 75 -0.41 8.94 -9.21
CA ASP A 75 -0.82 9.87 -10.27
C ASP A 75 0.05 9.75 -11.53
N GLN A 76 1.33 9.45 -11.37
CA GLN A 76 2.29 9.36 -12.49
C GLN A 76 2.35 7.97 -13.11
N SER A 77 2.13 6.91 -12.34
CA SER A 77 2.24 5.51 -12.78
C SER A 77 0.91 4.91 -13.22
N GLY A 78 -0.20 5.35 -12.62
CA GLY A 78 -1.50 4.70 -12.72
C GLY A 78 -1.63 3.44 -11.86
N THR A 79 -0.61 3.07 -11.07
CA THR A 79 -0.64 1.95 -10.13
C THR A 79 -1.46 2.34 -8.90
N ASN A 80 -2.40 1.51 -8.48
CA ASN A 80 -3.18 1.76 -7.27
C ASN A 80 -2.33 1.55 -6.01
N VAL A 81 -2.30 2.53 -5.13
CA VAL A 81 -1.49 2.46 -3.92
C VAL A 81 -2.35 2.29 -2.67
N VAL A 82 -1.95 1.34 -1.85
CA VAL A 82 -2.47 1.11 -0.51
C VAL A 82 -1.32 1.26 0.47
N VAL A 83 -1.43 2.12 1.47
CA VAL A 83 -0.45 2.21 2.55
C VAL A 83 -1.09 1.78 3.87
N VAL A 84 -0.36 0.97 4.63
CA VAL A 84 -0.80 0.45 5.92
C VAL A 84 0.14 0.98 7.00
N PHE A 85 -0.43 1.53 8.05
CA PHE A 85 0.29 1.99 9.23
C PHE A 85 -0.19 1.26 10.48
N ASP A 86 0.70 1.04 11.43
CA ASP A 86 0.28 0.64 12.76
C ASP A 86 -0.49 1.77 13.45
N GLY A 87 -1.67 1.42 13.92
CA GLY A 87 -2.55 2.26 14.71
C GLY A 87 -2.63 1.83 16.17
N ARG A 88 -3.29 2.64 17.00
CA ARG A 88 -3.52 2.34 18.42
C ARG A 88 -5.02 2.39 18.78
N GLY A 89 -5.88 2.56 17.80
CA GLY A 89 -7.33 2.63 18.01
C GLY A 89 -7.95 1.25 18.26
N PRO A 90 -9.20 1.20 18.71
CA PRO A 90 -9.93 -0.05 18.94
C PRO A 90 -10.41 -0.71 17.64
N VAL A 91 -10.45 0.03 16.54
CA VAL A 91 -10.92 -0.43 15.23
C VAL A 91 -9.90 -0.09 14.14
N ILE A 92 -9.87 -0.92 13.09
CA ILE A 92 -9.13 -0.59 11.87
C ILE A 92 -9.84 0.56 11.19
N THR A 93 -9.12 1.62 10.85
CA THR A 93 -9.66 2.76 10.09
C THR A 93 -9.10 2.77 8.69
N GLN A 94 -9.94 3.17 7.75
CA GLN A 94 -9.56 3.39 6.36
C GLN A 94 -9.88 4.83 5.99
N GLU A 95 -8.93 5.51 5.39
CA GLU A 95 -9.06 6.84 4.84
C GLU A 95 -8.74 6.79 3.34
N ILE A 96 -9.49 7.54 2.53
CA ILE A 96 -9.19 7.71 1.11
C ILE A 96 -8.65 9.13 0.96
N GLU A 97 -7.38 9.21 0.69
CA GLU A 97 -6.70 10.49 0.46
C GLU A 97 -7.12 11.13 -0.87
N PRO A 98 -7.07 12.46 -0.99
CA PRO A 98 -7.20 13.13 -2.26
C PRO A 98 -6.22 12.54 -3.30
N GLY A 99 -6.73 12.15 -4.46
CA GLY A 99 -5.96 11.42 -5.47
C GLY A 99 -6.20 9.91 -5.45
N GLY A 100 -7.07 9.42 -4.55
CA GLY A 100 -7.52 8.01 -4.55
C GLY A 100 -6.61 7.02 -3.83
N ILE A 101 -5.51 7.47 -3.18
CA ILE A 101 -4.67 6.58 -2.36
C ILE A 101 -5.44 6.10 -1.13
N GLN A 102 -5.30 4.81 -0.81
CA GLN A 102 -5.97 4.21 0.34
C GLN A 102 -4.99 4.10 1.51
N VAL A 103 -5.40 4.60 2.67
CA VAL A 103 -4.60 4.55 3.90
C VAL A 103 -5.34 3.72 4.95
N PHE A 104 -4.69 2.67 5.43
CA PHE A 104 -5.19 1.85 6.53
C PHE A 104 -4.37 2.10 7.80
N TYR A 105 -5.06 2.20 8.91
CA TYR A 105 -4.46 2.15 10.24
C TYR A 105 -4.93 0.89 10.95
N SER A 106 -3.99 0.07 11.39
CA SER A 106 -4.28 -1.12 12.19
C SER A 106 -4.90 -0.76 13.55
N ASN A 107 -5.27 -1.75 14.32
CA ASN A 107 -5.84 -1.56 15.66
C ASN A 107 -5.00 -2.29 16.69
N THR A 108 -5.44 -2.27 17.95
CA THR A 108 -4.76 -2.94 19.07
C THR A 108 -4.75 -4.48 18.97
N ALA A 109 -5.64 -5.07 18.17
CA ALA A 109 -5.77 -6.52 18.00
C ALA A 109 -5.09 -7.05 16.72
N HIS A 110 -4.77 -6.19 15.76
CA HIS A 110 -4.17 -6.55 14.48
C HIS A 110 -3.05 -5.58 14.15
N THR A 111 -1.93 -6.09 13.66
CA THR A 111 -0.78 -5.31 13.18
C THR A 111 -0.98 -4.83 11.74
N ALA A 112 -0.08 -3.99 11.25
CA ALA A 112 -0.02 -3.66 9.82
C ALA A 112 0.22 -4.92 8.98
N ASP A 113 1.12 -5.80 9.43
CA ASP A 113 1.44 -7.07 8.78
C ASP A 113 0.20 -7.96 8.61
N ASP A 114 -0.64 -8.08 9.66
CA ASP A 114 -1.90 -8.85 9.58
C ASP A 114 -2.83 -8.32 8.48
N ILE A 115 -2.88 -6.99 8.30
CA ILE A 115 -3.72 -6.36 7.28
C ILE A 115 -3.14 -6.63 5.90
N ILE A 116 -1.84 -6.46 5.72
CA ILE A 116 -1.12 -6.69 4.45
C ILE A 116 -1.27 -8.16 4.03
N GLU A 117 -1.01 -9.10 4.96
CA GLU A 117 -1.19 -10.53 4.71
C GLU A 117 -2.61 -10.85 4.21
N ARG A 118 -3.64 -10.32 4.88
CA ARG A 118 -5.04 -10.53 4.47
C ARG A 118 -5.36 -9.95 3.09
N LEU A 119 -4.84 -8.78 2.78
CA LEU A 119 -5.02 -8.16 1.45
C LEU A 119 -4.39 -9.03 0.37
N VAL A 120 -3.15 -9.49 0.56
CA VAL A 120 -2.47 -10.34 -0.42
C VAL A 120 -3.12 -11.72 -0.51
N ALA A 121 -3.46 -12.35 0.61
CA ALA A 121 -4.15 -13.65 0.62
C ALA A 121 -5.48 -13.62 -0.13
N LYS A 122 -6.22 -12.50 -0.02
CA LYS A 122 -7.53 -12.34 -0.65
C LYS A 122 -7.41 -12.00 -2.14
N TYR A 123 -6.47 -11.14 -2.51
CA TYR A 123 -6.44 -10.51 -3.82
C TYR A 123 -5.22 -10.90 -4.69
N GLY A 124 -4.16 -11.48 -4.11
CA GLY A 124 -2.91 -11.76 -4.82
C GLY A 124 -3.02 -12.75 -5.98
N LYS A 125 -4.07 -13.59 -5.99
CA LYS A 125 -4.38 -14.46 -7.13
C LYS A 125 -5.26 -13.82 -8.20
N LEU A 126 -5.87 -12.68 -7.87
CA LEU A 126 -6.81 -11.98 -8.75
C LEU A 126 -6.16 -10.79 -9.45
N TYR A 127 -5.19 -10.15 -8.78
CA TYR A 127 -4.54 -8.94 -9.25
C TYR A 127 -3.02 -9.02 -9.06
N PRO A 128 -2.22 -8.41 -9.94
CA PRO A 128 -0.81 -8.18 -9.69
C PRO A 128 -0.64 -7.30 -8.46
N ILE A 129 -0.08 -7.85 -7.38
CA ILE A 129 0.20 -7.13 -6.14
C ILE A 129 1.69 -7.12 -5.91
N THR A 130 2.24 -5.95 -5.62
CA THR A 130 3.61 -5.78 -5.11
C THR A 130 3.55 -5.22 -3.70
N VAL A 131 4.24 -5.86 -2.76
CA VAL A 131 4.36 -5.41 -1.36
C VAL A 131 5.73 -4.78 -1.16
N ALA A 132 5.76 -3.56 -0.62
CA ALA A 132 6.98 -2.86 -0.24
C ALA A 132 7.16 -2.92 1.28
N THR A 133 8.10 -3.74 1.73
CA THR A 133 8.45 -3.94 3.14
C THR A 133 9.92 -4.31 3.32
N CYS A 134 10.47 -4.05 4.51
CA CYS A 134 11.81 -4.51 4.93
C CYS A 134 11.75 -5.77 5.81
N ASP A 135 10.57 -6.23 6.21
CA ASP A 135 10.43 -7.43 7.01
C ASP A 135 10.50 -8.70 6.11
N LEU A 136 11.43 -9.60 6.43
CA LEU A 136 11.63 -10.83 5.66
C LEU A 136 10.47 -11.81 5.80
N LEU A 137 9.84 -11.87 6.95
CA LEU A 137 8.72 -12.79 7.18
C LEU A 137 7.50 -12.32 6.39
N GLU A 138 7.23 -11.02 6.41
CA GLU A 138 6.17 -10.41 5.61
C GLU A 138 6.41 -10.62 4.10
N GLN A 139 7.66 -10.45 3.62
CA GLN A 139 8.02 -10.75 2.24
C GLN A 139 7.74 -12.19 1.86
N GLN A 140 8.13 -13.16 2.69
CA GLN A 140 7.89 -14.59 2.46
C GLN A 140 6.39 -14.91 2.41
N THR A 141 5.63 -14.34 3.32
CA THR A 141 4.17 -14.51 3.39
C THR A 141 3.49 -13.93 2.15
N ALA A 142 3.85 -12.72 1.74
CA ALA A 142 3.30 -12.09 0.54
C ALA A 142 3.57 -12.92 -0.73
N VAL A 143 4.79 -13.43 -0.89
CA VAL A 143 5.15 -14.30 -2.03
C VAL A 143 4.37 -15.63 -1.99
N ALA A 144 4.19 -16.23 -0.81
CA ALA A 144 3.44 -17.47 -0.67
C ALA A 144 1.96 -17.33 -1.10
N PHE A 145 1.39 -16.14 -0.97
CA PHE A 145 0.03 -15.83 -1.42
C PHE A 145 -0.07 -15.29 -2.86
N GLY A 146 1.05 -15.24 -3.59
CA GLY A 146 1.07 -14.88 -5.01
C GLY A 146 1.37 -13.41 -5.29
N GLY A 147 1.79 -12.62 -4.29
CA GLY A 147 2.31 -11.27 -4.46
C GLY A 147 3.79 -11.25 -4.83
N ASN A 148 4.24 -10.11 -5.33
CA ASN A 148 5.66 -9.77 -5.47
C ASN A 148 6.11 -8.92 -4.27
N CYS A 149 7.42 -8.91 -3.98
CA CYS A 149 7.96 -8.07 -2.92
C CYS A 149 9.11 -7.20 -3.40
N ILE A 150 9.18 -5.99 -2.86
CA ILE A 150 10.30 -5.08 -3.02
C ILE A 150 10.73 -4.53 -1.66
N SER A 151 12.02 -4.21 -1.52
CA SER A 151 12.52 -3.51 -0.35
C SER A 151 12.14 -2.02 -0.38
N ALA A 152 12.34 -1.31 0.73
CA ALA A 152 12.17 0.14 0.76
C ALA A 152 13.09 0.88 -0.22
N ASP A 153 14.31 0.38 -0.46
CA ASP A 153 15.21 0.92 -1.49
C ASP A 153 14.66 0.63 -2.89
N GLY A 154 14.15 -0.58 -3.15
CA GLY A 154 13.48 -0.93 -4.40
C GLY A 154 12.26 -0.04 -4.67
N LEU A 155 11.48 0.29 -3.65
CA LEU A 155 10.38 1.26 -3.75
C LEU A 155 10.89 2.66 -4.13
N ARG A 156 11.99 3.12 -3.54
CA ARG A 156 12.62 4.41 -3.88
C ARG A 156 13.06 4.46 -5.35
N ASP A 157 13.68 3.39 -5.83
CA ASP A 157 14.11 3.27 -7.22
C ASP A 157 12.91 3.26 -8.17
N LEU A 158 11.86 2.53 -7.83
CA LEU A 158 10.60 2.50 -8.59
C LEU A 158 9.99 3.90 -8.73
N ILE A 159 9.85 4.63 -7.63
CA ILE A 159 9.32 6.00 -7.60
C ILE A 159 10.20 6.94 -8.44
N THR A 160 11.52 6.84 -8.31
CA THR A 160 12.48 7.69 -9.05
C THR A 160 12.40 7.41 -10.54
N GLY A 161 12.27 6.15 -10.94
CA GLY A 161 12.11 5.73 -12.32
C GLY A 161 10.85 6.32 -12.97
N VAL A 162 9.72 6.22 -12.27
CA VAL A 162 8.43 6.78 -12.74
C VAL A 162 8.51 8.30 -12.89
N ARG A 163 9.03 9.02 -11.89
CA ARG A 163 9.23 10.49 -11.96
C ARG A 163 10.08 10.90 -13.16
N THR A 164 11.17 10.17 -13.40
CA THR A 164 12.09 10.45 -14.51
C THR A 164 11.41 10.24 -15.86
N SER A 165 10.67 9.15 -16.01
CA SER A 165 9.94 8.81 -17.24
C SER A 165 8.83 9.83 -17.52
N PHE A 166 8.07 10.19 -16.51
CA PHE A 166 7.01 11.20 -16.60
C PHE A 166 7.56 12.57 -16.99
N ALA A 167 8.67 13.01 -16.39
CA ALA A 167 9.34 14.28 -16.74
C ALA A 167 9.84 14.28 -18.19
N ARG A 168 10.35 13.16 -18.73
CA ARG A 168 10.76 13.03 -20.12
C ARG A 168 9.57 13.16 -21.08
N GLU A 169 8.47 12.49 -20.74
CA GLU A 169 7.27 12.55 -21.57
C GLU A 169 6.67 13.96 -21.63
N LEU A 170 6.62 14.67 -20.49
CA LEU A 170 6.19 16.07 -20.48
C LEU A 170 7.06 16.97 -21.36
N LYS A 171 8.40 16.82 -21.30
CA LYS A 171 9.32 17.58 -22.15
C LYS A 171 9.06 17.29 -23.62
N ARG A 172 8.87 16.02 -24.00
CA ARG A 172 8.56 15.63 -25.37
C ARG A 172 7.28 16.27 -25.87
N ARG A 173 6.21 16.25 -25.08
CA ARG A 173 4.92 16.88 -25.46
C ARG A 173 5.02 18.39 -25.63
N ASN A 174 5.80 19.06 -24.79
CA ASN A 174 5.99 20.51 -24.88
C ASN A 174 6.84 20.96 -26.07
N GLN A 175 7.67 20.07 -26.64
CA GLN A 175 8.46 20.36 -27.85
C GLN A 175 7.68 20.14 -29.15
N LEU A 176 6.52 19.47 -29.08
CA LEU A 176 5.64 19.20 -30.23
C LEU A 176 4.54 20.25 -30.41
N LYS A 177 4.44 21.22 -29.52
CA LYS A 177 3.55 22.40 -29.59
C LYS A 177 4.27 23.62 -30.09
#